data_d76fca63c3e70a8ca99c1e9284473c9e
#
_entry.id   d76fca63c3e70a8ca99c1e9284473c9e
#
_cell.length_a   1.000
_cell.length_b   1.000
_cell.length_c   1.000
_cell.angle_alpha   90.00
_cell.angle_beta   90.00
_cell.angle_gamma   90.00
#
_symmetry.space_group_name_H-M   'P 1'
#
loop_
_entity.id
_entity.type
_entity.pdbx_description
1 polymer ?
#
loop_
_entity_poly.entity_id
_entity_poly.type
_entity_poly.pdbx_seq_one_letter_code
_entity_poly.pdbx_strand_id
1 'polypeptide(L)' 'MSDTDRLELTDALHLLNHHLAPNRETYIHRIKENALATAVKMHDLTHNMDLSRIPNPVEKDYKRVERYKQEFAYLGELKN' A
#
# COMPACT_ATOMS: atom_id res chain seq x y z
N MET A 1 -20.20 9.43 12.60
CA MET A 1 -19.36 9.84 11.46
C MET A 1 -20.06 10.91 10.65
N SER A 2 -19.32 11.97 10.29
CA SER A 2 -19.84 12.98 9.39
C SER A 2 -19.83 12.46 7.95
N ASP A 3 -20.60 13.12 7.07
CA ASP A 3 -20.62 12.74 5.65
C ASP A 3 -19.23 12.90 5.00
N THR A 4 -18.48 13.92 5.46
CA THR A 4 -17.12 14.15 4.99
C THR A 4 -16.20 12.97 5.30
N ASP A 5 -16.30 12.42 6.53
CA ASP A 5 -15.51 11.27 6.95
C ASP A 5 -15.85 10.02 6.11
N ARG A 6 -17.11 9.85 5.78
CA ARG A 6 -17.53 8.74 4.92
C ARG A 6 -16.96 8.86 3.52
N LEU A 7 -16.96 10.07 2.96
CA LEU A 7 -16.41 10.30 1.62
C LEU A 7 -14.91 10.04 1.59
N GLU A 8 -14.17 10.50 2.61
CA GLU A 8 -12.73 10.25 2.71
C GLU A 8 -12.43 8.76 2.81
N LEU A 9 -13.19 8.04 3.63
CA LEU A 9 -13.00 6.60 3.77
C LEU A 9 -13.32 5.85 2.48
N THR A 10 -14.38 6.23 1.79
CA THR A 10 -14.78 5.63 0.53
C THR A 10 -13.70 5.86 -0.53
N ASP A 11 -13.17 7.08 -0.64
CA ASP A 11 -12.11 7.41 -1.58
C ASP A 11 -10.84 6.59 -1.30
N ALA A 12 -10.46 6.49 -0.02
CA ALA A 12 -9.29 5.71 0.38
C ALA A 12 -9.45 4.23 0.02
N LEU A 13 -10.61 3.64 0.30
CA LEU A 13 -10.89 2.24 -0.04
C LEU A 13 -10.89 2.01 -1.55
N HIS A 14 -11.40 2.97 -2.30
CA HIS A 14 -11.41 2.90 -3.76
C HIS A 14 -9.98 2.90 -4.32
N LEU A 15 -9.12 3.77 -3.79
CA LEU A 15 -7.71 3.84 -4.18
C LEU A 15 -6.95 2.55 -3.85
N LEU A 16 -7.36 1.84 -2.80
CA LEU A 16 -6.72 0.60 -2.39
C LEU A 16 -7.11 -0.60 -3.26
N ASN A 17 -8.05 -0.43 -4.18
CA ASN A 17 -8.42 -1.47 -5.14
C ASN A 17 -7.51 -1.41 -6.36
N HIS A 18 -6.48 -2.28 -6.38
CA HIS A 18 -5.48 -2.30 -7.44
C HIS A 18 -6.03 -2.62 -8.83
N HIS A 19 -7.22 -3.20 -8.94
CA HIS A 19 -7.85 -3.50 -10.23
C HIS A 19 -8.31 -2.24 -10.96
N LEU A 20 -8.42 -1.12 -10.26
CA LEU A 20 -8.84 0.16 -10.85
C LEU A 20 -7.68 0.96 -11.43
N ALA A 21 -6.44 0.51 -11.21
CA ALA A 21 -5.26 1.16 -11.74
C ALA A 21 -4.69 0.38 -12.93
N PRO A 22 -4.10 1.06 -13.94
CA PRO A 22 -3.57 0.39 -15.12
C PRO A 22 -2.32 -0.45 -14.84
N ASN A 23 -1.56 -0.10 -13.79
CA ASN A 23 -0.37 -0.85 -13.38
C ASN A 23 -0.07 -0.58 -11.92
N ARG A 24 0.89 -1.34 -11.37
CA ARG A 24 1.27 -1.25 -9.95
C ARG A 24 1.84 0.11 -9.58
N GLU A 25 2.68 0.68 -10.45
CA GLU A 25 3.30 1.98 -10.21
C GLU A 25 2.25 3.08 -10.07
N THR A 26 1.29 3.13 -10.97
CA THR A 26 0.18 4.09 -10.93
C THR A 26 -0.65 3.88 -9.67
N TYR A 27 -0.90 2.63 -9.30
CA TYR A 27 -1.65 2.27 -8.10
C TYR A 27 -1.00 2.86 -6.85
N ILE A 28 0.31 2.65 -6.68
CA ILE A 28 1.05 3.15 -5.51
C ILE A 28 1.11 4.68 -5.53
N HIS A 29 1.30 5.30 -6.69
CA HIS A 29 1.30 6.76 -6.85
C HIS A 29 -0.01 7.38 -6.39
N ARG A 30 -1.13 6.80 -6.80
CA ARG A 30 -2.46 7.29 -6.42
C ARG A 30 -2.67 7.17 -4.91
N ILE A 31 -2.21 6.09 -4.31
CA ILE A 31 -2.30 5.89 -2.86
C ILE A 31 -1.54 6.99 -2.12
N LYS A 32 -0.34 7.35 -2.59
CA LYS A 32 0.48 8.36 -1.94
C LYS A 32 -0.19 9.73 -1.87
N GLU A 33 -1.08 10.03 -2.81
CA GLU A 33 -1.81 11.30 -2.83
C GLU A 33 -2.91 11.38 -1.77
N ASN A 34 -3.27 10.25 -1.15
CA ASN A 34 -4.30 10.19 -0.12
C ASN A 34 -3.69 9.71 1.19
N ALA A 35 -3.70 10.59 2.23
CA ALA A 35 -3.05 10.31 3.49
C ALA A 35 -3.64 9.07 4.20
N LEU A 36 -4.96 8.89 4.15
CA LEU A 36 -5.61 7.75 4.78
C LEU A 36 -5.26 6.45 4.05
N ALA A 37 -5.31 6.44 2.72
CA ALA A 37 -4.95 5.27 1.93
C ALA A 37 -3.48 4.90 2.13
N THR A 38 -2.59 5.91 2.23
CA THR A 38 -1.17 5.71 2.50
C THR A 38 -0.96 5.02 3.84
N ALA A 39 -1.62 5.49 4.90
CA ALA A 39 -1.49 4.90 6.23
C ALA A 39 -1.93 3.43 6.23
N VAL A 40 -3.07 3.15 5.62
CA VAL A 40 -3.61 1.79 5.53
C VAL A 40 -2.67 0.88 4.72
N LYS A 41 -2.17 1.39 3.59
CA LYS A 41 -1.28 0.60 2.72
C LYS A 41 0.06 0.34 3.37
N MET A 42 0.64 1.30 4.09
CA MET A 42 1.89 1.10 4.81
C MET A 42 1.75 0.02 5.88
N HIS A 43 0.62 -0.01 6.60
CA HIS A 43 0.34 -1.05 7.57
C HIS A 43 0.24 -2.42 6.88
N ASP A 44 -0.48 -2.49 5.78
CA ASP A 44 -0.63 -3.71 4.98
C ASP A 44 0.72 -4.22 4.46
N LEU A 45 1.56 -3.32 3.95
CA LEU A 45 2.89 -3.69 3.45
C LEU A 45 3.79 -4.22 4.58
N THR A 46 3.74 -3.58 5.76
CA THR A 46 4.50 -4.04 6.93
C THR A 46 4.14 -5.48 7.27
N HIS A 47 2.86 -5.78 7.25
CA HIS A 47 2.35 -7.11 7.53
C HIS A 47 2.80 -8.13 6.49
N ASN A 48 2.76 -7.74 5.21
CA ASN A 48 3.12 -8.61 4.09
C ASN A 48 4.63 -8.80 3.90
N MET A 49 5.45 -7.94 4.52
CA MET A 49 6.92 -8.09 4.47
C MET A 49 7.46 -9.12 5.45
N ASP A 50 6.62 -9.65 6.32
CA ASP A 50 7.06 -10.60 7.35
C ASP A 50 7.20 -12.00 6.77
N LEU A 51 8.43 -12.38 6.41
CA LEU A 51 8.76 -13.69 5.86
C LEU A 51 8.64 -14.81 6.89
N SER A 52 8.63 -14.48 8.20
CA SER A 52 8.51 -15.50 9.24
C SER A 52 7.16 -16.22 9.20
N ARG A 53 6.18 -15.63 8.53
CA ARG A 53 4.84 -16.21 8.37
C ARG A 53 4.76 -17.21 7.22
N ILE A 54 5.82 -17.29 6.42
CA ILE A 54 5.92 -18.19 5.26
C ILE A 54 6.78 -19.38 5.67
N PRO A 55 6.27 -20.63 5.70
CA PRO A 55 7.03 -21.77 6.19
C PRO A 55 8.32 -22.05 5.43
N ASN A 56 8.31 -21.91 4.11
CA ASN A 56 9.48 -22.17 3.28
C ASN A 56 9.57 -21.10 2.19
N PRO A 57 10.10 -19.89 2.53
CA PRO A 57 10.18 -18.82 1.54
C PRO A 57 11.04 -19.23 0.34
N VAL A 58 10.54 -18.92 -0.85
CA VAL A 58 11.24 -19.17 -2.11
C VAL A 58 11.69 -17.83 -2.71
N GLU A 59 12.45 -17.87 -3.80
CA GLU A 59 12.97 -16.66 -4.44
C GLU A 59 11.87 -15.65 -4.77
N LYS A 60 10.71 -16.10 -5.21
CA LYS A 60 9.57 -15.22 -5.51
C LYS A 60 9.11 -14.45 -4.28
N ASP A 61 9.16 -15.07 -3.11
CA ASP A 61 8.75 -14.42 -1.85
C ASP A 61 9.74 -13.32 -1.48
N TYR A 62 11.05 -13.56 -1.63
CA TYR A 62 12.07 -12.56 -1.35
C TYR A 62 11.97 -11.37 -2.31
N LYS A 63 11.71 -11.61 -3.60
CA LYS A 63 11.52 -10.55 -4.59
C LYS A 63 10.28 -9.72 -4.28
N ARG A 64 9.20 -10.36 -3.84
CA ARG A 64 7.97 -9.68 -3.46
C ARG A 64 8.21 -8.77 -2.26
N VAL A 65 8.91 -9.27 -1.24
CA VAL A 65 9.22 -8.49 -0.04
C VAL A 65 10.10 -7.30 -0.41
N GLU A 66 11.10 -7.49 -1.29
CA GLU A 66 11.94 -6.38 -1.75
C GLU A 66 11.14 -5.28 -2.41
N ARG A 67 10.17 -5.64 -3.26
CA ARG A 67 9.27 -4.68 -3.88
C ARG A 67 8.44 -3.96 -2.84
N TYR A 68 7.92 -4.68 -1.83
CA TYR A 68 7.12 -4.09 -0.76
C TYR A 68 7.95 -3.10 0.05
N LYS A 69 9.21 -3.39 0.30
CA LYS A 69 10.12 -2.46 1.01
C LYS A 69 10.29 -1.16 0.23
N GLN A 70 10.44 -1.25 -1.08
CA GLN A 70 10.55 -0.08 -1.95
C GLN A 70 9.26 0.74 -1.94
N GLU A 71 8.11 0.09 -2.03
CA GLU A 71 6.81 0.74 -1.98
C GLU A 71 6.59 1.41 -0.62
N PHE A 72 6.96 0.74 0.45
CA PHE A 72 6.85 1.28 1.81
C PHE A 72 7.71 2.54 1.96
N ALA A 73 8.94 2.50 1.51
CA ALA A 73 9.84 3.65 1.57
C ALA A 73 9.28 4.84 0.76
N TYR A 74 8.76 4.57 -0.41
CA TYR A 74 8.15 5.59 -1.27
C TYR A 74 6.94 6.23 -0.59
N LEU A 75 6.04 5.43 -0.01
CA LEU A 75 4.84 5.94 0.64
C LEU A 75 5.16 6.70 1.93
N GLY A 76 6.23 6.31 2.63
CA GLY A 76 6.67 6.98 3.85
C GLY A 76 7.51 8.22 3.60
N GLU A 77 7.88 8.50 2.34
CA GLU A 77 8.68 9.66 2.00
C GLU A 77 7.91 10.95 2.23
N LEU A 78 8.50 11.86 3.01
CA LEU A 78 7.87 13.13 3.31
C LEU A 78 7.99 14.05 2.10
N LYS A 79 6.87 14.65 1.71
CA LYS A 79 6.85 15.69 0.68
C LYS A 79 7.31 17.00 1.31
N ASN A 80 8.41 17.50 0.83
CA ASN A 80 8.88 18.83 1.20
C ASN A 80 8.58 19.82 0.08
#